data_0381e35e7c356f0cc9d7fb5a24a5d5ac
#
_entry.id   0381e35e7c356f0cc9d7fb5a24a5d5ac
#
_cell.length_a   1.000
_cell.length_b   1.000
_cell.length_c   1.000
_cell.angle_alpha   90.00
_cell.angle_beta   90.00
_cell.angle_gamma   90.00
#
_symmetry.space_group_name_H-M   'P 1'
#
loop_
_entity.id
_entity.type
_entity.pdbx_description
1 polymer ?
#
loop_
_entity_poly.entity_id
_entity_poly.type
_entity_poly.pdbx_seq_one_letter_code
_entity_poly.pdbx_strand_id
1 'polypeptide(L)'
;PNPAPPYGLAGWSRDGKNAIVYDRFDIWVIHLDEIQKSYCWTKGEGRENNTILRLLDPGRNGLSVDLSRDNKVEMFDWKNKNQGLGNLSANGKLIPLVQGNFAFSVVQEAKNANTMLCMKQSYADDRDLWVCDGQGRRLKKVTDVNPQQCNYKWGSAQLVEWTNYKGKNNQGILYLPDGYDKNKSYPTIVTFYETHSSELHIHPVPGLSQAMIDIPTYVSRGYVVFQPDVYIAIGKPGESAYDAVVSGTRALADRGIVDSCRIGLQGHSWSGFLVAYLVSRTDLFKCVNIGAATVNLTSVYTALREGSGQPNMFMFEDWQCRMGATLWEDLDSYIANSPLLFADKIHT
;
A
#
# COMPACT_ATOMS: atom_id res chain seq x y z
N PRO A 1 -15.00 12.37 -13.56
CA PRO A 1 -14.24 11.55 -12.63
C PRO A 1 -14.68 10.11 -12.80
N ASN A 2 -13.74 9.21 -13.06
CA ASN A 2 -14.04 7.79 -13.10
C ASN A 2 -14.62 7.36 -11.75
N PRO A 3 -15.66 6.53 -11.71
CA PRO A 3 -16.16 5.99 -10.45
C PRO A 3 -15.05 5.20 -9.76
N ALA A 4 -14.99 5.31 -8.43
CA ALA A 4 -14.05 4.53 -7.65
C ALA A 4 -14.23 3.03 -7.98
N PRO A 5 -13.15 2.26 -8.13
CA PRO A 5 -13.27 0.83 -8.39
C PRO A 5 -14.07 0.17 -7.28
N PRO A 6 -14.89 -0.85 -7.59
CA PRO A 6 -15.65 -1.56 -6.57
C PRO A 6 -14.71 -2.29 -5.62
N TYR A 7 -15.08 -2.37 -4.34
CA TYR A 7 -14.30 -3.08 -3.32
C TYR A 7 -14.42 -4.61 -3.45
N GLY A 8 -15.30 -5.10 -4.29
CA GLY A 8 -15.38 -6.49 -4.71
C GLY A 8 -16.67 -7.20 -4.30
N LEU A 9 -16.87 -8.34 -4.92
CA LEU A 9 -17.91 -9.32 -4.64
C LEU A 9 -17.28 -10.48 -3.87
N ALA A 10 -17.81 -10.79 -2.68
CA ALA A 10 -17.41 -11.97 -1.92
C ALA A 10 -18.02 -13.25 -2.50
N GLY A 11 -19.26 -13.19 -2.97
CA GLY A 11 -19.97 -14.33 -3.52
C GLY A 11 -21.49 -14.20 -3.34
N TRP A 12 -22.16 -15.35 -3.35
CA TRP A 12 -23.62 -15.46 -3.24
C TRP A 12 -24.01 -16.24 -2.00
N SER A 13 -25.18 -15.95 -1.43
CA SER A 13 -25.72 -16.83 -0.40
C SER A 13 -26.05 -18.22 -0.97
N ARG A 14 -26.07 -19.24 -0.13
CA ARG A 14 -26.34 -20.63 -0.55
C ARG A 14 -27.66 -20.81 -1.30
N ASP A 15 -28.68 -20.02 -0.97
CA ASP A 15 -30.00 -20.04 -1.61
C ASP A 15 -30.05 -19.21 -2.90
N GLY A 16 -28.94 -18.53 -3.25
CA GLY A 16 -28.84 -17.69 -4.44
C GLY A 16 -29.61 -16.37 -4.37
N LYS A 17 -30.23 -16.03 -3.23
CA LYS A 17 -31.09 -14.85 -3.10
C LYS A 17 -30.35 -13.57 -2.73
N ASN A 18 -29.09 -13.68 -2.27
CA ASN A 18 -28.32 -12.54 -1.84
C ASN A 18 -26.92 -12.52 -2.49
N ALA A 19 -26.47 -11.34 -2.89
CA ALA A 19 -25.09 -11.07 -3.21
C ALA A 19 -24.37 -10.55 -1.95
N ILE A 20 -23.17 -11.05 -1.68
CA ILE A 20 -22.34 -10.57 -0.57
C ILE A 20 -21.24 -9.71 -1.18
N VAL A 21 -21.24 -8.42 -0.83
CA VAL A 21 -20.33 -7.41 -1.39
C VAL A 21 -19.57 -6.69 -0.29
N TYR A 22 -18.49 -6.03 -0.70
CA TYR A 22 -17.68 -5.22 0.19
C TYR A 22 -17.86 -3.73 -0.08
N ASP A 23 -17.92 -2.93 0.98
CA ASP A 23 -17.47 -1.56 0.91
C ASP A 23 -15.99 -1.48 1.35
N ARG A 24 -15.47 -0.29 1.61
CA ARG A 24 -14.07 -0.13 2.04
C ARG A 24 -13.74 -0.94 3.28
N PHE A 25 -14.64 -1.00 4.26
CA PHE A 25 -14.40 -1.58 5.57
C PHE A 25 -15.27 -2.80 5.84
N ASP A 26 -16.55 -2.73 5.46
CA ASP A 26 -17.60 -3.62 5.91
C ASP A 26 -18.06 -4.61 4.84
N ILE A 27 -18.80 -5.63 5.30
CA ILE A 27 -19.42 -6.68 4.49
C ILE A 27 -20.92 -6.45 4.44
N TRP A 28 -21.48 -6.44 3.25
CA TRP A 28 -22.89 -6.19 2.99
C TRP A 28 -23.57 -7.40 2.37
N VAL A 29 -24.81 -7.63 2.77
CA VAL A 29 -25.70 -8.60 2.14
C VAL A 29 -26.75 -7.83 1.34
N ILE A 30 -26.74 -8.00 0.04
CA ILE A 30 -27.65 -7.34 -0.91
C ILE A 30 -28.71 -8.34 -1.34
N HIS A 31 -29.97 -8.10 -0.95
CA HIS A 31 -31.09 -8.95 -1.34
C HIS A 31 -31.49 -8.67 -2.77
N LEU A 32 -31.47 -9.69 -3.64
CA LEU A 32 -31.60 -9.47 -5.09
C LEU A 32 -33.04 -9.09 -5.52
N ASP A 33 -34.05 -9.67 -4.93
CA ASP A 33 -35.45 -9.40 -5.26
C ASP A 33 -36.03 -8.22 -4.47
N GLU A 34 -35.49 -7.95 -3.26
CA GLU A 34 -36.02 -6.93 -2.35
C GLU A 34 -34.86 -6.09 -1.79
N ILE A 35 -34.33 -5.17 -2.61
CA ILE A 35 -33.13 -4.38 -2.30
C ILE A 35 -33.23 -3.63 -0.96
N GLN A 36 -34.45 -3.23 -0.56
CA GLN A 36 -34.72 -2.54 0.71
C GLN A 36 -34.48 -3.43 1.95
N LYS A 37 -34.38 -4.75 1.79
CA LYS A 37 -34.01 -5.70 2.84
C LYS A 37 -32.51 -5.91 2.97
N SER A 38 -31.71 -5.25 2.11
CA SER A 38 -30.24 -5.32 2.18
C SER A 38 -29.73 -4.69 3.47
N TYR A 39 -28.64 -5.24 4.01
CA TYR A 39 -28.10 -4.79 5.28
C TYR A 39 -26.58 -4.93 5.37
N CYS A 40 -25.97 -4.15 6.25
CA CYS A 40 -24.57 -4.33 6.61
C CYS A 40 -24.45 -5.51 7.58
N TRP A 41 -23.84 -6.61 7.14
CA TRP A 41 -23.69 -7.82 7.97
C TRP A 41 -22.78 -7.57 9.16
N THR A 42 -21.71 -6.80 8.99
CA THR A 42 -20.76 -6.40 10.03
C THR A 42 -21.25 -5.22 10.89
N LYS A 43 -22.47 -4.73 10.66
CA LYS A 43 -23.13 -3.64 11.43
C LYS A 43 -22.34 -2.34 11.52
N GLY A 44 -21.41 -2.10 10.58
CA GLY A 44 -20.54 -0.92 10.56
C GLY A 44 -19.32 -1.02 11.47
N GLU A 45 -19.09 -2.15 12.13
CA GLU A 45 -17.97 -2.35 13.06
C GLU A 45 -16.60 -2.16 12.38
N GLY A 46 -16.49 -2.56 11.11
CA GLY A 46 -15.30 -2.34 10.31
C GLY A 46 -14.96 -0.84 10.17
N ARG A 47 -15.96 -0.04 9.83
CA ARG A 47 -15.81 1.42 9.67
C ARG A 47 -15.53 2.14 10.98
N GLU A 48 -16.23 1.79 12.04
CA GLU A 48 -16.04 2.38 13.38
C GLU A 48 -14.63 2.15 13.92
N ASN A 49 -14.09 0.96 13.70
CA ASN A 49 -12.75 0.57 14.17
C ASN A 49 -11.64 0.82 13.12
N ASN A 50 -11.95 1.38 11.93
CA ASN A 50 -11.03 1.52 10.81
C ASN A 50 -10.39 0.19 10.38
N THR A 51 -11.13 -0.90 10.50
CA THR A 51 -10.69 -2.25 10.16
C THR A 51 -11.35 -2.73 8.87
N ILE A 52 -10.56 -3.08 7.89
CA ILE A 52 -11.04 -3.68 6.64
C ILE A 52 -11.33 -5.15 6.91
N LEU A 53 -12.57 -5.57 6.63
CA LEU A 53 -13.06 -6.93 6.85
C LEU A 53 -13.31 -7.61 5.50
N ARG A 54 -12.72 -8.80 5.32
CA ARG A 54 -12.91 -9.62 4.12
C ARG A 54 -13.16 -11.06 4.54
N LEU A 55 -14.16 -11.71 3.94
CA LEU A 55 -14.41 -13.14 4.20
C LEU A 55 -13.18 -13.96 3.83
N LEU A 56 -12.76 -14.83 4.72
CA LEU A 56 -11.75 -15.82 4.42
C LEU A 56 -12.36 -16.85 3.47
N ASP A 57 -11.80 -16.95 2.26
CA ASP A 57 -12.17 -17.96 1.26
C ASP A 57 -13.70 -18.06 1.02
N PRO A 58 -14.35 -17.01 0.48
CA PRO A 58 -15.80 -16.99 0.31
C PRO A 58 -16.32 -17.98 -0.73
N GLY A 59 -15.55 -19.00 -1.08
CA GLY A 59 -16.00 -20.05 -1.97
C GLY A 59 -14.95 -20.67 -2.85
N ARG A 60 -13.95 -21.30 -2.30
CA ARG A 60 -13.12 -22.27 -3.05
C ARG A 60 -13.96 -23.30 -3.82
N ASN A 61 -15.21 -23.47 -3.46
CA ASN A 61 -16.17 -24.40 -4.06
C ASN A 61 -17.37 -23.71 -4.73
N GLY A 62 -17.20 -22.52 -5.33
CA GLY A 62 -18.26 -21.92 -6.16
C GLY A 62 -18.88 -20.65 -5.60
N LEU A 63 -18.13 -19.78 -4.90
CA LEU A 63 -18.57 -18.46 -4.44
C LEU A 63 -19.85 -18.48 -3.55
N SER A 64 -20.08 -19.57 -2.80
CA SER A 64 -21.26 -19.71 -1.96
C SER A 64 -20.96 -19.45 -0.48
N VAL A 65 -21.59 -18.43 0.10
CA VAL A 65 -21.46 -18.02 1.49
C VAL A 65 -22.67 -18.52 2.31
N ASP A 66 -22.40 -19.15 3.44
CA ASP A 66 -23.43 -19.60 4.36
C ASP A 66 -23.69 -18.53 5.43
N LEU A 67 -24.78 -17.78 5.26
CA LEU A 67 -25.17 -16.71 6.19
C LEU A 67 -25.75 -17.23 7.51
N SER A 68 -26.07 -18.55 7.61
CA SER A 68 -26.69 -19.14 8.81
C SER A 68 -25.68 -19.58 9.88
N ARG A 69 -24.40 -19.53 9.56
CA ARG A 69 -23.30 -19.94 10.45
C ARG A 69 -22.23 -18.87 10.59
N ASP A 70 -21.32 -19.09 11.52
CA ASP A 70 -20.13 -18.28 11.68
C ASP A 70 -19.19 -18.43 10.47
N ASN A 71 -18.64 -17.31 10.02
CA ASN A 71 -17.66 -17.23 8.94
C ASN A 71 -16.37 -16.58 9.44
N LYS A 72 -15.23 -17.03 8.94
CA LYS A 72 -13.97 -16.38 9.24
C LYS A 72 -13.76 -15.16 8.34
N VAL A 73 -13.14 -14.13 8.90
CA VAL A 73 -12.80 -12.90 8.21
C VAL A 73 -11.35 -12.53 8.43
N GLU A 74 -10.68 -12.14 7.36
CA GLU A 74 -9.41 -11.44 7.44
C GLU A 74 -9.66 -10.02 7.93
N MET A 75 -8.77 -9.55 8.78
CA MET A 75 -8.83 -8.24 9.42
C MET A 75 -7.56 -7.44 9.08
N PHE A 76 -7.74 -6.21 8.61
CA PHE A 76 -6.64 -5.28 8.38
C PHE A 76 -6.96 -3.94 9.05
N ASP A 77 -6.21 -3.58 10.08
CA ASP A 77 -6.34 -2.28 10.74
C ASP A 77 -5.69 -1.18 9.88
N TRP A 78 -6.51 -0.26 9.39
CA TRP A 78 -6.06 0.81 8.51
C TRP A 78 -5.13 1.81 9.20
N LYS A 79 -5.22 1.97 10.52
CA LYS A 79 -4.41 2.94 11.28
C LYS A 79 -2.99 2.42 11.52
N ASN A 80 -2.87 1.22 12.08
CA ASN A 80 -1.57 0.65 12.50
C ASN A 80 -1.06 -0.45 11.56
N LYS A 81 -1.83 -0.81 10.51
CA LYS A 81 -1.53 -1.83 9.50
C LYS A 81 -1.47 -3.25 10.04
N ASN A 82 -1.91 -3.46 11.28
CA ASN A 82 -1.95 -4.79 11.88
C ASN A 82 -2.92 -5.69 11.11
N GLN A 83 -2.51 -6.93 10.94
CA GLN A 83 -3.34 -7.94 10.28
C GLN A 83 -3.78 -9.01 11.27
N GLY A 84 -4.82 -9.74 10.89
CA GLY A 84 -5.33 -10.80 11.72
C GLY A 84 -6.50 -11.56 11.12
N LEU A 85 -7.09 -12.37 11.97
CA LEU A 85 -8.25 -13.21 11.68
C LEU A 85 -9.32 -12.94 12.72
N GLY A 86 -10.56 -12.88 12.28
CA GLY A 86 -11.74 -12.80 13.14
C GLY A 86 -12.78 -13.86 12.80
N ASN A 87 -13.73 -14.01 13.67
CA ASN A 87 -14.94 -14.81 13.47
C ASN A 87 -16.15 -13.87 13.39
N LEU A 88 -16.82 -13.86 12.25
CA LEU A 88 -18.06 -13.12 12.02
C LEU A 88 -19.25 -14.08 12.20
N SER A 89 -20.03 -13.87 13.24
CA SER A 89 -21.19 -14.71 13.51
C SER A 89 -22.34 -14.43 12.53
N ALA A 90 -23.26 -15.38 12.41
CA ALA A 90 -24.47 -15.23 11.58
C ALA A 90 -25.27 -13.95 11.92
N ASN A 91 -25.27 -13.52 13.18
CA ASN A 91 -25.94 -12.30 13.62
C ASN A 91 -25.09 -11.02 13.50
N GLY A 92 -23.92 -11.09 12.83
CA GLY A 92 -23.07 -9.96 12.52
C GLY A 92 -22.14 -9.51 13.65
N LYS A 93 -21.94 -10.31 14.70
CA LYS A 93 -20.97 -10.01 15.76
C LYS A 93 -19.57 -10.45 15.31
N LEU A 94 -18.61 -9.54 15.33
CA LEU A 94 -17.20 -9.81 15.07
C LEU A 94 -16.49 -10.19 16.38
N ILE A 95 -15.69 -11.24 16.33
CA ILE A 95 -14.83 -11.68 17.44
C ILE A 95 -13.41 -11.86 16.90
N PRO A 96 -12.45 -10.98 17.26
CA PRO A 96 -11.07 -11.16 16.87
C PRO A 96 -10.48 -12.46 17.43
N LEU A 97 -9.75 -13.20 16.60
CA LEU A 97 -9.11 -14.47 16.96
C LEU A 97 -7.58 -14.31 17.04
N VAL A 98 -6.98 -13.69 16.03
CA VAL A 98 -5.54 -13.40 15.96
C VAL A 98 -5.41 -11.98 15.44
N GLN A 99 -4.58 -11.14 16.07
CA GLN A 99 -4.25 -9.81 15.57
C GLN A 99 -2.92 -9.34 16.17
N GLY A 100 -2.11 -8.62 15.39
CA GLY A 100 -0.85 -8.05 15.88
C GLY A 100 -0.04 -7.31 14.82
N ASN A 101 1.15 -6.86 15.23
CA ASN A 101 2.11 -6.13 14.39
C ASN A 101 2.81 -7.08 13.41
N PHE A 102 2.06 -7.71 12.55
CA PHE A 102 2.53 -8.66 11.54
C PHE A 102 1.56 -8.71 10.37
N ALA A 103 2.03 -9.18 9.23
CA ALA A 103 1.17 -9.63 8.15
C ALA A 103 0.78 -11.09 8.39
N PHE A 104 -0.52 -11.38 8.23
CA PHE A 104 -1.10 -12.68 8.56
C PHE A 104 -2.13 -13.10 7.53
N SER A 105 -2.05 -14.34 7.08
CA SER A 105 -3.05 -14.95 6.22
C SER A 105 -3.25 -16.43 6.55
N VAL A 106 -4.47 -16.92 6.32
CA VAL A 106 -4.77 -18.35 6.41
C VAL A 106 -4.47 -18.99 5.05
N VAL A 107 -3.56 -19.96 5.04
CA VAL A 107 -3.19 -20.70 3.83
C VAL A 107 -4.21 -21.81 3.56
N GLN A 108 -4.57 -22.55 4.62
CA GLN A 108 -5.48 -23.69 4.50
C GLN A 108 -6.14 -24.02 5.84
N GLU A 109 -7.42 -24.34 5.79
CA GLU A 109 -8.13 -25.01 6.90
C GLU A 109 -8.13 -26.52 6.68
N ALA A 110 -7.89 -27.28 7.74
CA ALA A 110 -7.96 -28.74 7.68
C ALA A 110 -9.41 -29.20 7.53
N LYS A 111 -9.69 -30.12 6.61
CA LYS A 111 -11.04 -30.65 6.37
C LYS A 111 -11.60 -31.42 7.55
N ASN A 112 -10.75 -32.23 8.22
CA ASN A 112 -11.17 -33.22 9.23
C ASN A 112 -10.55 -32.96 10.61
N ALA A 113 -10.00 -31.74 10.86
CA ALA A 113 -9.42 -31.37 12.14
C ALA A 113 -9.66 -29.88 12.41
N ASN A 114 -9.73 -29.53 13.68
CA ASN A 114 -9.83 -28.12 14.10
C ASN A 114 -8.44 -27.47 14.06
N THR A 115 -7.86 -27.34 12.87
CA THR A 115 -6.51 -26.83 12.65
C THR A 115 -6.46 -25.95 11.40
N MET A 116 -5.74 -24.84 11.50
CA MET A 116 -5.44 -23.95 10.38
C MET A 116 -3.94 -23.88 10.16
N LEU A 117 -3.54 -23.91 8.88
CA LEU A 117 -2.22 -23.54 8.43
C LEU A 117 -2.22 -22.05 8.04
N CYS A 118 -1.35 -21.28 8.64
CA CYS A 118 -1.27 -19.84 8.46
C CYS A 118 0.12 -19.44 8.00
N MET A 119 0.23 -18.29 7.33
CA MET A 119 1.47 -17.63 7.02
C MET A 119 1.55 -16.35 7.85
N LYS A 120 2.69 -16.14 8.50
CA LYS A 120 2.96 -14.94 9.31
C LYS A 120 4.34 -14.41 9.00
N GLN A 121 4.44 -13.08 8.89
CA GLN A 121 5.69 -12.37 8.64
C GLN A 121 5.66 -10.99 9.30
N SER A 122 6.83 -10.39 9.48
CA SER A 122 7.00 -8.98 9.80
C SER A 122 8.14 -8.39 8.96
N TYR A 123 8.41 -7.08 9.07
CA TYR A 123 9.53 -6.51 8.34
C TYR A 123 10.86 -7.27 8.61
N ALA A 124 11.14 -7.62 9.87
CA ALA A 124 12.37 -8.29 10.26
C ALA A 124 12.32 -9.82 10.21
N ASP A 125 11.12 -10.41 10.12
CA ASP A 125 10.95 -11.86 10.10
C ASP A 125 10.33 -12.30 8.78
N ASP A 126 11.02 -13.17 8.06
CA ASP A 126 10.52 -13.74 6.80
C ASP A 126 9.24 -14.56 7.03
N ARG A 127 8.52 -14.79 5.94
CA ARG A 127 7.24 -15.51 5.94
C ARG A 127 7.43 -17.00 6.27
N ASP A 128 7.04 -17.36 7.47
CA ASP A 128 7.01 -18.73 7.93
C ASP A 128 5.60 -19.28 7.99
N LEU A 129 5.50 -20.61 7.90
CA LEU A 129 4.26 -21.32 8.16
C LEU A 129 4.07 -21.53 9.66
N TRP A 130 2.83 -21.34 10.07
CA TRP A 130 2.37 -21.49 11.45
C TRP A 130 1.12 -22.37 11.47
N VAL A 131 0.89 -23.07 12.56
CA VAL A 131 -0.36 -23.78 12.81
C VAL A 131 -1.05 -23.24 14.05
N CYS A 132 -2.39 -23.20 14.03
CA CYS A 132 -3.22 -22.88 15.17
C CYS A 132 -4.51 -23.70 15.14
N ASP A 133 -5.28 -23.67 16.24
CA ASP A 133 -6.62 -24.25 16.22
C ASP A 133 -7.61 -23.32 15.45
N GLY A 134 -8.80 -23.81 15.15
CA GLY A 134 -9.83 -23.07 14.43
C GLY A 134 -10.33 -21.79 15.13
N GLN A 135 -9.86 -21.53 16.35
CA GLN A 135 -10.10 -20.31 17.11
C GLN A 135 -8.85 -19.41 17.17
N GLY A 136 -7.83 -19.68 16.35
CA GLY A 136 -6.59 -18.90 16.31
C GLY A 136 -5.68 -19.07 17.53
N ARG A 137 -5.98 -20.02 18.42
CA ARG A 137 -5.20 -20.28 19.64
C ARG A 137 -4.06 -21.25 19.37
N ARG A 138 -3.05 -21.27 20.24
CA ARG A 138 -1.89 -22.17 20.16
C ARG A 138 -1.09 -21.95 18.88
N LEU A 139 -0.97 -20.69 18.45
CA LEU A 139 -0.19 -20.33 17.27
C LEU A 139 1.27 -20.77 17.43
N LYS A 140 1.69 -21.74 16.61
CA LYS A 140 3.02 -22.35 16.67
C LYS A 140 3.68 -22.29 15.31
N LYS A 141 4.92 -21.79 15.25
CA LYS A 141 5.78 -21.81 14.07
C LYS A 141 6.14 -23.27 13.73
N VAL A 142 6.02 -23.66 12.45
CA VAL A 142 6.30 -25.02 11.97
C VAL A 142 7.35 -25.08 10.87
N THR A 143 7.75 -23.94 10.32
CA THR A 143 8.90 -23.82 9.42
C THR A 143 9.91 -22.83 9.95
N ASP A 144 11.12 -22.87 9.42
CA ASP A 144 12.16 -21.87 9.59
C ASP A 144 12.81 -21.66 8.23
N VAL A 145 12.15 -20.80 7.42
CA VAL A 145 12.42 -20.70 5.98
C VAL A 145 13.75 -20.01 5.69
N ASN A 146 14.14 -19.05 6.50
CA ASN A 146 15.31 -18.22 6.25
C ASN A 146 16.14 -18.02 7.54
N PRO A 147 16.66 -19.08 8.20
CA PRO A 147 17.31 -18.98 9.49
C PRO A 147 18.58 -18.12 9.48
N GLN A 148 19.25 -18.01 8.33
CA GLN A 148 20.45 -17.19 8.18
C GLN A 148 20.18 -15.68 8.28
N GLN A 149 18.92 -15.23 8.22
CA GLN A 149 18.60 -13.81 8.34
C GLN A 149 19.04 -13.21 9.67
N CYS A 150 19.16 -14.01 10.74
CA CYS A 150 19.66 -13.56 12.04
C CYS A 150 21.13 -13.07 11.99
N ASN A 151 21.89 -13.40 10.95
CA ASN A 151 23.27 -12.94 10.76
C ASN A 151 23.37 -11.56 10.09
N TYR A 152 22.24 -10.96 9.70
CA TYR A 152 22.19 -9.68 8.97
C TYR A 152 21.50 -8.61 9.81
N LYS A 153 21.85 -7.36 9.52
CA LYS A 153 21.25 -6.17 10.14
C LYS A 153 20.04 -5.73 9.36
N TRP A 154 18.87 -6.02 9.85
CA TRP A 154 17.61 -5.66 9.21
C TRP A 154 17.12 -4.26 9.59
N GLY A 155 17.47 -3.79 10.78
CA GLY A 155 16.90 -2.57 11.34
C GLY A 155 15.42 -2.75 11.71
N SER A 156 14.64 -1.70 11.53
CA SER A 156 13.20 -1.73 11.83
C SER A 156 12.39 -0.89 10.86
N ALA A 157 11.09 -1.18 10.75
CA ALA A 157 10.13 -0.39 10.01
C ALA A 157 9.06 0.17 10.96
N GLN A 158 8.69 1.43 10.76
CA GLN A 158 7.61 2.07 11.52
C GLN A 158 6.75 2.95 10.62
N LEU A 159 5.48 3.06 10.96
CA LEU A 159 4.57 4.02 10.34
C LEU A 159 4.91 5.42 10.87
N VAL A 160 4.99 6.38 9.96
CA VAL A 160 5.12 7.81 10.31
C VAL A 160 4.01 8.60 9.69
N GLU A 161 3.58 9.65 10.40
CA GLU A 161 2.53 10.55 9.96
C GLU A 161 3.03 12.00 10.01
N TRP A 162 2.53 12.80 9.10
CA TRP A 162 2.78 14.24 9.05
C TRP A 162 1.59 14.97 8.42
N THR A 163 1.53 16.28 8.65
CA THR A 163 0.58 17.14 7.96
C THR A 163 1.25 17.70 6.71
N ASN A 164 0.62 17.51 5.55
CA ASN A 164 1.11 18.03 4.29
C ASN A 164 0.82 19.53 4.13
N TYR A 165 1.32 20.16 3.06
CA TYR A 165 1.13 21.60 2.82
C TYR A 165 -0.34 22.02 2.62
N LYS A 166 -1.23 21.08 2.31
CA LYS A 166 -2.69 21.31 2.20
C LYS A 166 -3.44 21.05 3.50
N GLY A 167 -2.73 20.87 4.62
CA GLY A 167 -3.32 20.60 5.93
C GLY A 167 -3.93 19.22 6.11
N LYS A 168 -3.61 18.25 5.22
CA LYS A 168 -4.11 16.88 5.31
C LYS A 168 -3.08 15.98 5.97
N ASN A 169 -3.56 15.00 6.74
CA ASN A 169 -2.69 13.97 7.28
C ASN A 169 -2.22 13.03 6.17
N ASN A 170 -0.93 12.86 6.07
CA ASN A 170 -0.24 11.88 5.22
C ASN A 170 0.47 10.87 6.10
N GLN A 171 0.80 9.72 5.53
CA GLN A 171 1.53 8.65 6.19
C GLN A 171 2.54 8.02 5.25
N GLY A 172 3.47 7.26 5.81
CA GLY A 172 4.48 6.51 5.06
C GLY A 172 5.23 5.56 5.96
N ILE A 173 6.09 4.75 5.39
CA ILE A 173 6.97 3.84 6.14
C ILE A 173 8.34 4.49 6.29
N LEU A 174 8.85 4.50 7.51
CA LEU A 174 10.20 4.88 7.83
C LEU A 174 10.99 3.64 8.24
N TYR A 175 12.02 3.31 7.47
CA TYR A 175 12.93 2.21 7.75
C TYR A 175 14.18 2.77 8.43
N LEU A 176 14.50 2.25 9.62
CA LEU A 176 15.58 2.71 10.48
C LEU A 176 16.69 1.67 10.56
N PRO A 177 17.97 2.09 10.53
CA PRO A 177 19.09 1.18 10.65
C PRO A 177 19.14 0.50 12.02
N ASP A 178 19.81 -0.65 12.07
CA ASP A 178 20.11 -1.33 13.33
C ASP A 178 20.94 -0.41 14.23
N GLY A 179 20.58 -0.37 15.53
CA GLY A 179 21.21 0.56 16.46
C GLY A 179 20.87 2.04 16.24
N TYR A 180 19.71 2.33 15.64
CA TYR A 180 19.22 3.70 15.46
C TYR A 180 19.28 4.50 16.77
N ASP A 181 19.91 5.67 16.71
CA ASP A 181 20.02 6.62 17.83
C ASP A 181 19.18 7.87 17.51
N LYS A 182 18.15 8.11 18.29
CA LYS A 182 17.24 9.26 18.12
C LYS A 182 17.90 10.64 18.24
N ASN A 183 19.12 10.69 18.76
CA ASN A 183 19.90 11.93 18.93
C ASN A 183 20.83 12.21 17.73
N LYS A 184 20.75 11.37 16.69
CA LYS A 184 21.53 11.53 15.45
C LYS A 184 20.62 11.67 14.25
N SER A 185 21.06 12.44 13.27
CA SER A 185 20.44 12.50 11.96
C SER A 185 21.20 11.60 10.97
N TYR A 186 20.46 11.03 10.03
CA TYR A 186 20.97 9.98 9.15
C TYR A 186 20.89 10.38 7.66
N PRO A 187 21.88 9.95 6.84
CA PRO A 187 21.70 10.01 5.39
C PRO A 187 20.46 9.22 5.02
N THR A 188 19.64 9.79 4.14
CA THR A 188 18.31 9.25 3.87
C THR A 188 18.08 9.07 2.38
N ILE A 189 17.48 7.96 1.99
CA ILE A 189 16.96 7.76 0.65
C ILE A 189 15.43 7.78 0.72
N VAL A 190 14.84 8.66 -0.08
CA VAL A 190 13.40 8.71 -0.28
C VAL A 190 13.07 7.93 -1.55
N THR A 191 12.16 6.98 -1.45
CA THR A 191 11.67 6.19 -2.59
C THR A 191 10.17 6.00 -2.48
N PHE A 192 9.45 6.00 -3.58
CA PHE A 192 8.00 5.86 -3.59
C PHE A 192 7.49 5.40 -4.95
N TYR A 193 6.24 4.95 -4.98
CA TYR A 193 5.50 4.74 -6.23
C TYR A 193 4.12 5.40 -6.15
N GLU A 194 3.22 4.87 -5.36
CA GLU A 194 1.96 5.50 -4.94
C GLU A 194 1.81 5.34 -3.42
N THR A 195 1.10 4.31 -2.95
CA THR A 195 0.89 4.05 -1.53
C THR A 195 1.51 2.72 -1.11
N HIS A 196 2.31 2.73 -0.04
CA HIS A 196 3.03 1.56 0.46
C HIS A 196 2.80 1.29 1.94
N SER A 197 2.15 2.21 2.67
CA SER A 197 2.00 2.06 4.13
C SER A 197 1.28 0.77 4.55
N SER A 198 0.43 0.21 3.69
CA SER A 198 -0.19 -1.10 3.92
C SER A 198 0.80 -2.27 3.97
N GLU A 199 2.01 -2.08 3.48
CA GLU A 199 3.09 -3.07 3.43
C GLU A 199 4.01 -3.03 4.66
N LEU A 200 3.69 -2.23 5.70
CA LEU A 200 4.51 -2.03 6.89
C LEU A 200 5.05 -3.32 7.51
N HIS A 201 4.25 -4.37 7.50
CA HIS A 201 4.58 -5.67 8.09
C HIS A 201 4.98 -6.74 7.07
N ILE A 202 5.19 -6.36 5.81
CA ILE A 202 5.67 -7.30 4.78
C ILE A 202 7.19 -7.39 4.86
N HIS A 203 7.71 -8.61 4.92
CA HIS A 203 9.15 -8.84 4.85
C HIS A 203 9.66 -8.55 3.43
N PRO A 204 10.60 -7.61 3.26
CA PRO A 204 11.20 -7.36 1.97
C PRO A 204 12.20 -8.48 1.63
N VAL A 205 12.02 -9.13 0.48
CA VAL A 205 12.99 -10.11 0.00
C VAL A 205 14.15 -9.36 -0.65
N PRO A 206 15.37 -9.40 -0.07
CA PRO A 206 16.52 -8.73 -0.66
C PRO A 206 16.82 -9.24 -2.06
N GLY A 207 17.10 -8.30 -2.97
CA GLY A 207 17.39 -8.67 -4.35
C GLY A 207 17.76 -7.49 -5.22
N LEU A 208 18.51 -7.77 -6.28
CA LEU A 208 18.82 -6.77 -7.28
C LEU A 208 17.58 -6.43 -8.09
N SER A 209 17.29 -5.15 -8.22
CA SER A 209 16.20 -4.63 -9.04
C SER A 209 16.71 -3.48 -9.90
N GLN A 210 16.25 -3.42 -11.14
CA GLN A 210 16.50 -2.26 -12.01
C GLN A 210 15.51 -1.10 -11.70
N ALA A 211 14.42 -1.39 -11.00
CA ALA A 211 13.33 -0.45 -10.79
C ALA A 211 13.33 0.21 -9.40
N MET A 212 13.64 -0.55 -8.36
CA MET A 212 13.52 -0.10 -6.97
C MET A 212 14.84 -0.31 -6.23
N ILE A 213 15.09 0.51 -5.22
CA ILE A 213 16.20 0.25 -4.29
C ILE A 213 15.90 -1.01 -3.47
N ASP A 214 16.94 -1.74 -3.11
CA ASP A 214 16.85 -2.80 -2.12
C ASP A 214 16.93 -2.19 -0.71
N ILE A 215 15.76 -1.95 -0.10
CA ILE A 215 15.62 -1.27 1.19
C ILE A 215 16.53 -1.89 2.26
N PRO A 216 16.52 -3.23 2.48
CA PRO A 216 17.40 -3.86 3.47
C PRO A 216 18.88 -3.57 3.29
N THR A 217 19.35 -3.52 2.04
CA THR A 217 20.77 -3.20 1.74
C THR A 217 21.16 -1.80 2.21
N TYR A 218 20.31 -0.79 2.01
CA TYR A 218 20.61 0.56 2.46
C TYR A 218 20.47 0.70 3.98
N VAL A 219 19.42 0.12 4.55
CA VAL A 219 19.20 0.14 6.01
C VAL A 219 20.36 -0.54 6.77
N SER A 220 20.82 -1.71 6.28
CA SER A 220 21.97 -2.43 6.88
C SER A 220 23.28 -1.63 6.83
N ARG A 221 23.40 -0.67 5.91
CA ARG A 221 24.55 0.24 5.75
C ARG A 221 24.42 1.54 6.52
N GLY A 222 23.38 1.68 7.35
CA GLY A 222 23.19 2.85 8.22
C GLY A 222 22.42 4.00 7.58
N TYR A 223 21.76 3.78 6.46
CA TYR A 223 20.82 4.75 5.89
C TYR A 223 19.45 4.63 6.53
N VAL A 224 18.77 5.74 6.65
CA VAL A 224 17.31 5.76 6.77
C VAL A 224 16.71 5.65 5.36
N VAL A 225 15.64 4.87 5.21
CA VAL A 225 14.84 4.88 3.98
C VAL A 225 13.44 5.37 4.33
N PHE A 226 12.94 6.32 3.56
CA PHE A 226 11.60 6.87 3.73
C PHE A 226 10.74 6.56 2.50
N GLN A 227 9.58 5.97 2.74
CA GLN A 227 8.63 5.58 1.70
C GLN A 227 7.27 6.24 1.98
N PRO A 228 7.07 7.49 1.52
CA PRO A 228 5.82 8.22 1.70
C PRO A 228 4.68 7.67 0.83
N ASP A 229 3.47 7.66 1.35
CA ASP A 229 2.27 7.48 0.54
C ASP A 229 1.97 8.74 -0.27
N VAL A 230 1.72 8.58 -1.56
CA VAL A 230 1.34 9.65 -2.48
C VAL A 230 -0.07 9.39 -3.01
N TYR A 231 -1.00 10.25 -2.62
CA TYR A 231 -2.39 10.21 -3.09
C TYR A 231 -2.58 11.22 -4.22
N ILE A 232 -2.75 10.72 -5.43
CA ILE A 232 -2.82 11.52 -6.64
C ILE A 232 -4.20 12.19 -6.77
N ALA A 233 -4.23 13.51 -6.81
CA ALA A 233 -5.40 14.29 -7.19
C ALA A 233 -5.52 14.35 -8.73
N ILE A 234 -6.74 14.26 -9.23
CA ILE A 234 -7.03 14.34 -10.67
C ILE A 234 -6.49 15.65 -11.25
N GLY A 235 -5.80 15.58 -12.38
CA GLY A 235 -5.14 16.69 -13.06
C GLY A 235 -3.85 17.19 -12.42
N LYS A 236 -3.45 16.67 -11.25
CA LYS A 236 -2.36 17.24 -10.44
C LYS A 236 -1.38 16.20 -9.91
N PRO A 237 -0.88 15.28 -10.74
CA PRO A 237 0.01 14.22 -10.25
C PRO A 237 1.30 14.76 -9.67
N GLY A 238 1.98 15.68 -10.35
CA GLY A 238 3.24 16.26 -9.88
C GLY A 238 3.08 17.08 -8.60
N GLU A 239 2.04 17.92 -8.52
CA GLU A 239 1.71 18.71 -7.30
C GLU A 239 1.40 17.80 -6.12
N SER A 240 0.67 16.70 -6.36
CA SER A 240 0.35 15.71 -5.32
C SER A 240 1.59 15.02 -4.76
N ALA A 241 2.53 14.67 -5.64
CA ALA A 241 3.81 14.10 -5.22
C ALA A 241 4.66 15.13 -4.45
N TYR A 242 4.69 16.39 -4.91
CA TYR A 242 5.39 17.47 -4.21
C TYR A 242 4.85 17.65 -2.80
N ASP A 243 3.54 17.74 -2.69
CA ASP A 243 2.85 17.95 -1.43
C ASP A 243 3.12 16.80 -0.43
N ALA A 244 3.08 15.55 -0.88
CA ALA A 244 3.34 14.39 -0.02
C ALA A 244 4.83 14.19 0.30
N VAL A 245 5.68 14.09 -0.73
CA VAL A 245 7.08 13.69 -0.59
C VAL A 245 7.94 14.78 0.05
N VAL A 246 7.78 16.03 -0.41
CA VAL A 246 8.61 17.14 0.09
C VAL A 246 8.21 17.50 1.52
N SER A 247 6.89 17.58 1.81
CA SER A 247 6.43 17.89 3.17
C SER A 247 6.83 16.80 4.16
N GLY A 248 6.70 15.52 3.79
CA GLY A 248 7.08 14.38 4.64
C GLY A 248 8.59 14.35 4.92
N THR A 249 9.40 14.57 3.88
CA THR A 249 10.87 14.60 4.04
C THR A 249 11.30 15.75 4.95
N ARG A 250 10.73 16.94 4.80
CA ARG A 250 10.99 18.08 5.68
C ARG A 250 10.54 17.81 7.11
N ALA A 251 9.35 17.25 7.30
CA ALA A 251 8.86 16.90 8.63
C ALA A 251 9.79 15.91 9.36
N LEU A 252 10.43 14.98 8.66
CA LEU A 252 11.42 14.08 9.25
C LEU A 252 12.76 14.79 9.53
N ALA A 253 13.17 15.74 8.70
CA ALA A 253 14.34 16.57 8.95
C ALA A 253 14.13 17.47 10.17
N ASP A 254 12.96 18.11 10.30
CA ASP A 254 12.58 18.95 11.45
C ASP A 254 12.52 18.15 12.77
N ARG A 255 12.21 16.84 12.70
CA ARG A 255 12.28 15.92 13.84
C ARG A 255 13.70 15.45 14.16
N GLY A 256 14.71 15.87 13.39
CA GLY A 256 16.11 15.49 13.57
C GLY A 256 16.46 14.07 13.10
N ILE A 257 15.55 13.37 12.43
CA ILE A 257 15.78 12.00 11.93
C ILE A 257 16.64 12.00 10.67
N VAL A 258 16.32 12.91 9.74
CA VAL A 258 16.92 13.03 8.42
C VAL A 258 17.96 14.15 8.43
N ASP A 259 19.16 13.85 7.93
CA ASP A 259 20.17 14.87 7.67
C ASP A 259 19.83 15.61 6.36
N SER A 260 19.41 16.86 6.48
CA SER A 260 18.98 17.70 5.37
C SER A 260 20.05 17.93 4.29
N CYS A 261 21.33 17.70 4.63
CA CYS A 261 22.45 17.80 3.69
C CYS A 261 22.74 16.50 2.93
N ARG A 262 22.08 15.38 3.30
CA ARG A 262 22.36 14.04 2.75
C ARG A 262 21.08 13.30 2.42
N ILE A 263 20.25 13.88 1.56
CA ILE A 263 18.98 13.28 1.12
C ILE A 263 19.08 12.90 -0.35
N GLY A 264 18.95 11.61 -0.67
CA GLY A 264 18.78 11.08 -2.01
C GLY A 264 17.30 10.79 -2.32
N LEU A 265 16.93 10.87 -3.60
CA LEU A 265 15.58 10.56 -4.08
C LEU A 265 15.65 9.57 -5.24
N GLN A 266 14.82 8.53 -5.21
CA GLN A 266 14.77 7.51 -6.26
C GLN A 266 13.34 7.24 -6.70
N GLY A 267 13.16 7.10 -8.02
CA GLY A 267 11.91 6.64 -8.62
C GLY A 267 12.14 5.98 -9.97
N HIS A 268 11.22 5.08 -10.32
CA HIS A 268 11.24 4.36 -11.59
C HIS A 268 9.87 4.43 -12.24
N SER A 269 9.84 4.51 -13.59
CA SER A 269 8.59 4.55 -14.36
C SER A 269 7.71 5.73 -13.91
N TRP A 270 6.53 5.46 -13.39
CA TRP A 270 5.62 6.47 -12.86
C TRP A 270 6.26 7.34 -11.75
N SER A 271 6.89 6.74 -10.76
CA SER A 271 7.60 7.53 -9.76
C SER A 271 8.86 8.21 -10.31
N GLY A 272 9.49 7.66 -11.36
CA GLY A 272 10.56 8.34 -12.08
C GLY A 272 10.11 9.66 -12.70
N PHE A 273 8.92 9.69 -13.30
CA PHE A 273 8.28 10.93 -13.76
C PHE A 273 8.08 11.91 -12.61
N LEU A 274 7.51 11.44 -11.49
CA LEU A 274 7.26 12.28 -10.31
C LEU A 274 8.58 12.80 -9.70
N VAL A 275 9.64 11.99 -9.66
CA VAL A 275 10.98 12.45 -9.23
C VAL A 275 11.50 13.56 -10.14
N ALA A 276 11.40 13.41 -11.46
CA ALA A 276 11.79 14.46 -12.41
C ALA A 276 11.01 15.77 -12.19
N TYR A 277 9.71 15.64 -11.91
CA TYR A 277 8.88 16.80 -11.55
C TYR A 277 9.36 17.46 -10.24
N LEU A 278 9.65 16.67 -9.20
CA LEU A 278 10.09 17.19 -7.91
C LEU A 278 11.38 18.00 -8.02
N VAL A 279 12.41 17.45 -8.67
CA VAL A 279 13.74 18.13 -8.77
C VAL A 279 13.69 19.38 -9.64
N SER A 280 12.68 19.56 -10.48
CA SER A 280 12.45 20.82 -11.19
C SER A 280 11.71 21.87 -10.32
N ARG A 281 11.39 21.57 -9.07
CA ARG A 281 10.62 22.41 -8.14
C ARG A 281 11.24 22.60 -6.75
N THR A 282 12.29 21.83 -6.41
CA THR A 282 12.95 21.92 -5.09
C THR A 282 14.38 21.44 -5.14
N ASP A 283 15.27 22.08 -4.37
CA ASP A 283 16.69 21.72 -4.18
C ASP A 283 16.92 20.86 -2.92
N LEU A 284 15.83 20.28 -2.36
CA LEU A 284 15.89 19.49 -1.12
C LEU A 284 16.78 18.26 -1.27
N PHE A 285 16.77 17.62 -2.44
CA PHE A 285 17.46 16.36 -2.70
C PHE A 285 18.86 16.64 -3.27
N LYS A 286 19.89 15.97 -2.74
CA LYS A 286 21.29 16.18 -3.12
C LYS A 286 21.76 15.24 -4.22
N CYS A 287 21.05 14.16 -4.43
CA CYS A 287 21.23 13.27 -5.59
C CYS A 287 19.91 12.60 -5.93
N VAL A 288 19.71 12.28 -7.19
CA VAL A 288 18.49 11.62 -7.66
C VAL A 288 18.83 10.49 -8.63
N ASN A 289 17.98 9.47 -8.60
CA ASN A 289 17.93 8.43 -9.63
C ASN A 289 16.56 8.45 -10.29
N ILE A 290 16.52 8.66 -11.60
CA ILE A 290 15.31 8.73 -12.42
C ILE A 290 15.36 7.58 -13.43
N GLY A 291 14.64 6.51 -13.16
CA GLY A 291 14.59 5.34 -14.04
C GLY A 291 13.36 5.33 -14.94
N ALA A 292 13.53 5.09 -16.25
CA ALA A 292 12.47 4.84 -17.24
C ALA A 292 11.28 5.83 -17.18
N ALA A 293 11.57 7.12 -16.96
CA ALA A 293 10.57 8.16 -16.72
C ALA A 293 9.98 8.73 -18.02
N THR A 294 8.68 9.00 -18.02
CA THR A 294 8.04 9.85 -19.01
C THR A 294 8.14 11.31 -18.57
N VAL A 295 9.03 12.10 -19.18
CA VAL A 295 9.29 13.48 -18.74
C VAL A 295 8.59 14.54 -19.58
N ASN A 296 7.93 14.15 -20.67
CA ASN A 296 7.14 15.04 -21.52
C ASN A 296 5.79 14.39 -21.84
N LEU A 297 4.74 14.81 -21.12
CA LEU A 297 3.42 14.22 -21.25
C LEU A 297 2.77 14.54 -22.61
N THR A 298 3.08 15.69 -23.20
CA THR A 298 2.46 16.10 -24.45
C THR A 298 2.91 15.24 -25.64
N SER A 299 4.23 14.93 -25.74
CA SER A 299 4.75 14.15 -26.85
C SER A 299 4.46 12.66 -26.76
N VAL A 300 4.28 12.13 -25.53
CA VAL A 300 4.02 10.70 -25.30
C VAL A 300 2.55 10.37 -25.32
N TYR A 301 1.67 11.38 -25.19
CA TYR A 301 0.23 11.20 -25.13
C TYR A 301 -0.34 10.41 -26.32
N THR A 302 0.03 10.78 -27.55
CA THR A 302 -0.40 10.11 -28.78
C THR A 302 0.52 8.98 -29.24
N ALA A 303 1.62 8.72 -28.52
CA ALA A 303 2.55 7.66 -28.87
C ALA A 303 1.95 6.26 -28.67
N LEU A 304 2.37 5.32 -29.48
CA LEU A 304 2.01 3.92 -29.31
C LEU A 304 2.97 3.22 -28.35
N ARG A 305 2.44 2.32 -27.57
CA ARG A 305 3.23 1.42 -26.72
C ARG A 305 3.86 0.33 -27.59
N GLU A 306 5.17 0.28 -27.63
CA GLU A 306 5.92 -0.63 -28.48
C GLU A 306 5.47 -2.10 -28.33
N GLY A 307 5.33 -2.58 -27.10
CA GLY A 307 4.96 -3.99 -26.85
C GLY A 307 3.52 -4.39 -27.17
N SER A 308 2.58 -3.43 -27.28
CA SER A 308 1.14 -3.74 -27.47
C SER A 308 0.50 -3.05 -28.66
N GLY A 309 1.16 -2.03 -29.23
CA GLY A 309 0.59 -1.18 -30.29
C GLY A 309 -0.59 -0.31 -29.83
N GLN A 310 -0.90 -0.29 -28.52
CA GLN A 310 -1.99 0.53 -27.99
C GLN A 310 -1.55 1.99 -27.79
N PRO A 311 -2.41 2.98 -28.03
CA PRO A 311 -2.12 4.38 -27.75
C PRO A 311 -1.99 4.62 -26.25
N ASN A 312 -1.16 5.57 -25.88
CA ASN A 312 -0.95 5.90 -24.45
C ASN A 312 -2.06 6.76 -23.82
N MET A 313 -2.97 7.33 -24.60
CA MET A 313 -3.98 8.30 -24.13
C MET A 313 -4.69 7.86 -22.86
N PHE A 314 -5.18 6.61 -22.80
CA PHE A 314 -5.89 6.08 -21.63
C PHE A 314 -5.07 6.11 -20.33
N MET A 315 -3.72 5.95 -20.44
CA MET A 315 -2.83 6.01 -19.28
C MET A 315 -2.78 7.40 -18.66
N PHE A 316 -2.85 8.42 -19.52
CA PHE A 316 -2.77 9.80 -19.09
C PHE A 316 -4.11 10.29 -18.58
N GLU A 317 -5.19 10.02 -19.28
CA GLU A 317 -6.53 10.53 -18.96
C GLU A 317 -7.06 9.94 -17.67
N ASP A 318 -7.25 8.63 -17.63
CA ASP A 318 -8.07 7.97 -16.61
C ASP A 318 -7.28 7.03 -15.69
N TRP A 319 -6.16 6.50 -16.17
CA TRP A 319 -5.47 5.45 -15.42
C TRP A 319 -4.36 6.01 -14.53
N GLN A 320 -3.09 5.76 -14.82
CA GLN A 320 -1.98 6.03 -13.90
C GLN A 320 -1.76 7.54 -13.68
N CYS A 321 -1.80 8.34 -14.74
CA CYS A 321 -1.54 9.77 -14.64
C CYS A 321 -2.71 10.58 -14.09
N ARG A 322 -3.94 10.07 -14.27
CA ARG A 322 -5.16 10.69 -13.73
C ARG A 322 -5.29 12.17 -14.09
N MET A 323 -4.98 12.53 -15.34
CA MET A 323 -5.14 13.92 -15.79
C MET A 323 -6.61 14.35 -15.81
N GLY A 324 -7.53 13.39 -16.04
CA GLY A 324 -8.97 13.63 -16.00
C GLY A 324 -9.52 14.41 -17.18
N ALA A 325 -8.69 14.70 -18.18
CA ALA A 325 -9.03 15.39 -19.40
C ALA A 325 -8.07 14.94 -20.52
N THR A 326 -8.50 15.08 -21.76
CA THR A 326 -7.64 14.89 -22.92
C THR A 326 -6.58 16.01 -23.01
N LEU A 327 -5.53 15.77 -23.77
CA LEU A 327 -4.47 16.77 -24.02
C LEU A 327 -5.05 18.09 -24.59
N TRP A 328 -6.09 18.03 -25.41
CA TRP A 328 -6.68 19.20 -26.05
C TRP A 328 -7.70 19.93 -25.18
N GLU A 329 -8.30 19.27 -24.21
CA GLU A 329 -9.22 19.87 -23.25
C GLU A 329 -8.49 20.63 -22.13
N ASP A 330 -7.29 20.17 -21.73
CA ASP A 330 -6.51 20.80 -20.63
C ASP A 330 -5.00 20.77 -20.93
N LEU A 331 -4.58 21.42 -22.01
CA LEU A 331 -3.19 21.50 -22.44
C LEU A 331 -2.27 22.07 -21.35
N ASP A 332 -2.75 23.06 -20.60
CA ASP A 332 -1.97 23.73 -19.54
C ASP A 332 -1.58 22.77 -18.43
N SER A 333 -2.48 21.87 -18.01
CA SER A 333 -2.15 20.81 -17.03
C SER A 333 -1.11 19.83 -17.56
N TYR A 334 -1.17 19.44 -18.84
CA TYR A 334 -0.16 18.57 -19.45
C TYR A 334 1.22 19.26 -19.53
N ILE A 335 1.27 20.54 -19.87
CA ILE A 335 2.49 21.35 -19.86
C ILE A 335 3.03 21.45 -18.43
N ALA A 336 2.21 21.81 -17.45
CA ALA A 336 2.59 21.97 -16.05
C ALA A 336 3.16 20.68 -15.44
N ASN A 337 2.68 19.52 -15.90
CA ASN A 337 3.12 18.19 -15.48
C ASN A 337 4.18 17.58 -16.42
N SER A 338 4.82 18.35 -17.30
CA SER A 338 5.91 17.90 -18.17
C SER A 338 7.27 18.40 -17.66
N PRO A 339 8.02 17.62 -16.84
CA PRO A 339 9.28 18.07 -16.23
C PRO A 339 10.33 18.57 -17.24
N LEU A 340 10.35 18.02 -18.44
CA LEU A 340 11.27 18.44 -19.50
C LEU A 340 11.21 19.96 -19.76
N LEU A 341 10.03 20.56 -19.67
CA LEU A 341 9.83 21.99 -19.93
C LEU A 341 10.35 22.89 -18.81
N PHE A 342 10.83 22.31 -17.72
CA PHE A 342 11.38 22.98 -16.54
C PHE A 342 12.76 22.45 -16.16
N ALA A 343 13.42 21.74 -17.08
CA ALA A 343 14.72 21.11 -16.82
C ALA A 343 15.84 22.13 -16.53
N ASP A 344 15.70 23.36 -17.02
CA ASP A 344 16.57 24.50 -16.72
C ASP A 344 16.59 24.91 -15.22
N LYS A 345 15.61 24.46 -14.46
CA LYS A 345 15.47 24.73 -13.01
C LYS A 345 16.07 23.64 -12.13
N ILE A 346 16.67 22.61 -12.68
CA ILE A 346 17.25 21.50 -11.92
C ILE A 346 18.67 21.87 -11.50
N HIS A 347 18.93 21.86 -10.19
CA HIS A 347 20.23 22.15 -9.57
C HIS A 347 20.80 20.96 -8.78
N THR A 348 20.14 19.79 -8.86
CA THR A 348 20.53 18.56 -8.14
C THR A 348 21.60 17.80 -8.90
#